data_965d1cd2b13bd35dcfdffb989096afe8
#
_entry.id   965d1cd2b13bd35dcfdffb989096afe8
#
_cell.length_a   1.000
_cell.length_b   1.000
_cell.length_c   1.000
_cell.angle_alpha   90.00
_cell.angle_beta   90.00
_cell.angle_gamma   90.00
#
_symmetry.space_group_name_H-M   'P 1'
#
loop_
_entity.id
_entity.type
_entity.pdbx_description
1 polymer ?
#
loop_
_entity_poly.entity_id
_entity_poly.type
_entity_poly.pdbx_seq_one_letter_code
_entity_poly.pdbx_strand_id
1 'polypeptide(L)'
;MSQTVDAVLEDEDDGVIAQPVPLRERFAALLERLRRPAAEQKRRPAFQDTEQLFDEPEEEPEPEEPPEPEPLPEDVLREAKRRCSRLRGGLIWGMLPALALVTAAVLQELEKLPSAWLDESLLRCAALGAGLLLTALACMPVWKQAVSLLREGRAGCELCAAVAVLTQLICCVCGVVTGSTRATPYAAAGALLILACQWGLSLEASALRNAYHLLVLNGTVPYVASVTAAGVCRQQGTAEGFYRLCSKPDPARRWQNYALPLVLATAAVLSGVVCFSGGNMSDFPWVLTALTTAGAGLGIPLSGALPMYYLSRRLSRSGCAAAGYAGAKAVSRPRRLVLTDDDLFPAGTVTLNGYKVFGEERSRAVSYAASVARAAGSSLTPLLERQLTAEGGFHLSVEWVNYCEEGGVEANIRGETVLMGSAYFMKKRKVALPRDMKLSTGVFLAVDGALTAVFAVKYQPSRNAEWALRTLKRFHIVPVLAVRSGNVTPGLIKRKFGVDAKPVYPDVSTRLALAQLAEQQGEQPCVAICREGLMPLVESVAGSRRAVKAVRTATILSYIGAAAGVALAYYLTSVGNFALLTPIAMVLYQVLWLLPTLLLAGLVKHY
;
A
#
# COMPACT_ATOMS: atom_id res chain seq x y z
N MET A 1 16.94 3.81 -18.77
CA MET A 1 15.54 3.45 -19.00
C MET A 1 14.71 3.30 -17.71
N SER A 2 15.27 2.86 -16.57
CA SER A 2 14.53 2.80 -15.30
C SER A 2 14.33 4.18 -14.63
N GLN A 3 15.27 5.09 -14.76
CA GLN A 3 15.17 6.44 -14.19
C GLN A 3 14.16 7.36 -14.89
N THR A 4 13.97 7.19 -16.20
CA THR A 4 12.99 7.97 -16.97
C THR A 4 11.54 7.54 -16.72
N VAL A 5 11.31 6.27 -16.42
CA VAL A 5 9.97 5.76 -16.10
C VAL A 5 9.55 6.14 -14.67
N ASP A 6 10.50 6.16 -13.74
CA ASP A 6 10.25 6.61 -12.36
C ASP A 6 9.99 8.12 -12.30
N ALA A 7 10.68 8.94 -13.11
CA ALA A 7 10.46 10.37 -13.20
C ALA A 7 9.07 10.74 -13.76
N VAL A 8 8.58 10.01 -14.78
CA VAL A 8 7.23 10.24 -15.35
C VAL A 8 6.11 9.85 -14.38
N LEU A 9 6.39 8.96 -13.40
CA LEU A 9 5.42 8.56 -12.37
C LEU A 9 5.52 9.40 -11.08
N GLU A 10 6.60 10.16 -10.90
CA GLU A 10 6.84 10.98 -9.69
C GLU A 10 6.38 12.45 -9.82
N ASP A 11 6.35 13.01 -11.04
CA ASP A 11 6.03 14.44 -11.26
C ASP A 11 4.53 14.83 -11.20
N GLU A 12 3.61 13.89 -10.95
CA GLU A 12 2.17 14.18 -10.89
C GLU A 12 1.58 14.29 -9.48
N ASP A 13 2.39 14.39 -8.41
CA ASP A 13 1.91 14.19 -7.03
C ASP A 13 1.89 15.46 -6.15
N ASP A 14 1.95 16.66 -6.71
CA ASP A 14 1.72 17.90 -5.95
C ASP A 14 0.24 18.33 -6.03
N GLY A 15 -0.42 17.95 -4.98
CA GLY A 15 -1.64 18.26 -4.35
C GLY A 15 -2.54 19.37 -4.90
N VAL A 16 -3.48 19.08 -5.74
CA VAL A 16 -4.83 19.69 -5.69
C VAL A 16 -5.79 18.62 -6.19
N ILE A 17 -6.79 18.25 -5.39
CA ILE A 17 -7.89 17.37 -5.80
C ILE A 17 -8.77 18.19 -6.74
N ALA A 18 -8.41 18.28 -8.03
CA ALA A 18 -9.32 18.77 -9.03
C ALA A 18 -10.42 17.73 -9.26
N GLN A 19 -11.66 18.17 -9.22
CA GLN A 19 -12.82 17.37 -9.63
C GLN A 19 -12.58 16.76 -11.01
N PRO A 20 -13.07 15.55 -11.30
CA PRO A 20 -12.86 14.89 -12.57
C PRO A 20 -13.53 15.69 -13.69
N VAL A 21 -12.72 16.35 -14.49
CA VAL A 21 -13.18 17.08 -15.68
C VAL A 21 -13.78 16.07 -16.67
N PRO A 22 -15.00 16.31 -17.20
CA PRO A 22 -15.68 15.38 -18.11
C PRO A 22 -14.84 15.14 -19.38
N LEU A 23 -14.91 13.90 -19.91
CA LEU A 23 -14.14 13.43 -21.08
C LEU A 23 -14.18 14.40 -22.27
N ARG A 24 -15.31 15.08 -22.47
CA ARG A 24 -15.52 16.05 -23.55
C ARG A 24 -14.60 17.27 -23.44
N GLU A 25 -14.38 17.77 -22.23
CA GLU A 25 -13.51 18.92 -21.98
C GLU A 25 -12.03 18.53 -22.07
N ARG A 26 -11.70 17.29 -21.65
CA ARG A 26 -10.33 16.75 -21.81
C ARG A 26 -9.96 16.51 -23.26
N PHE A 27 -10.90 16.06 -24.08
CA PHE A 27 -10.70 15.89 -25.52
C PHE A 27 -10.57 17.25 -26.21
N ALA A 28 -11.36 18.23 -25.80
CA ALA A 28 -11.26 19.60 -26.30
C ALA A 28 -9.89 20.22 -25.95
N ALA A 29 -9.43 20.08 -24.71
CA ALA A 29 -8.12 20.55 -24.25
C ALA A 29 -6.95 19.84 -24.95
N LEU A 30 -7.07 18.55 -25.26
CA LEU A 30 -6.08 17.79 -26.03
C LEU A 30 -5.99 18.26 -27.47
N LEU A 31 -7.15 18.51 -28.12
CA LEU A 31 -7.22 19.04 -29.46
C LEU A 31 -6.67 20.47 -29.54
N GLU A 32 -6.88 21.27 -28.51
CA GLU A 32 -6.35 22.62 -28.40
C GLU A 32 -4.83 22.65 -28.23
N ARG A 33 -4.27 21.71 -27.44
CA ARG A 33 -2.82 21.49 -27.31
C ARG A 33 -2.16 21.03 -28.61
N LEU A 34 -2.84 20.19 -29.38
CA LEU A 34 -2.34 19.73 -30.68
C LEU A 34 -2.43 20.79 -31.77
N ARG A 35 -3.28 21.83 -31.63
CA ARG A 35 -3.42 22.95 -32.55
C ARG A 35 -2.39 24.08 -32.37
N ARG A 36 -1.67 24.13 -31.25
CA ARG A 36 -0.65 25.14 -31.00
C ARG A 36 0.61 24.85 -31.83
N PRO A 37 1.09 25.76 -32.66
CA PRO A 37 2.29 25.54 -33.45
C PRO A 37 3.52 25.44 -32.55
N ALA A 38 4.44 24.56 -32.92
CA ALA A 38 5.65 24.19 -32.17
C ALA A 38 6.65 25.34 -31.85
N ALA A 39 6.37 26.57 -32.31
CA ALA A 39 7.23 27.73 -32.10
C ALA A 39 7.10 28.39 -30.73
N GLU A 40 6.03 28.10 -29.96
CA GLU A 40 5.82 28.72 -28.64
C GLU A 40 6.40 27.94 -27.45
N GLN A 41 6.95 26.75 -27.68
CA GLN A 41 7.45 25.88 -26.60
C GLN A 41 8.90 26.16 -26.12
N LYS A 42 9.59 27.17 -26.69
CA LYS A 42 10.97 27.50 -26.34
C LYS A 42 11.18 28.96 -25.93
N ARG A 43 10.59 29.37 -24.83
CA ARG A 43 11.11 30.51 -24.04
C ARG A 43 10.78 30.32 -22.58
N ARG A 44 11.74 29.78 -21.83
CA ARG A 44 11.83 30.00 -20.38
C ARG A 44 12.38 31.42 -20.19
N PRO A 45 11.71 32.30 -19.43
CA PRO A 45 12.31 33.59 -19.09
C PRO A 45 13.41 33.36 -18.05
N ALA A 46 14.57 33.96 -18.33
CA ALA A 46 15.66 34.11 -17.38
C ALA A 46 15.23 35.00 -16.22
N PHE A 47 15.68 34.63 -15.03
CA PHE A 47 15.60 35.41 -13.79
C PHE A 47 16.03 36.86 -14.07
N GLN A 48 15.18 37.80 -13.73
CA GLN A 48 15.54 39.18 -13.44
C GLN A 48 14.81 39.61 -12.20
N ASP A 49 15.63 39.87 -11.16
CA ASP A 49 15.22 40.59 -9.96
C ASP A 49 14.68 41.96 -10.35
N THR A 50 13.46 42.24 -9.95
CA THR A 50 13.01 43.63 -9.71
C THR A 50 11.83 43.56 -8.74
N GLU A 51 12.05 44.05 -7.53
CA GLU A 51 11.05 44.53 -6.60
C GLU A 51 10.15 45.54 -7.32
N GLN A 52 8.86 45.26 -7.44
CA GLN A 52 7.83 46.29 -7.47
C GLN A 52 6.55 45.74 -6.83
N LEU A 53 6.25 46.37 -5.73
CA LEU A 53 4.98 46.37 -5.03
C LEU A 53 3.82 46.63 -5.99
N PHE A 54 2.91 45.67 -6.07
CA PHE A 54 1.47 45.96 -6.24
C PHE A 54 0.76 44.96 -5.34
N ASP A 55 0.18 45.48 -4.28
CA ASP A 55 -0.82 44.78 -3.47
C ASP A 55 -2.03 44.46 -4.36
N GLU A 56 -2.07 43.28 -4.95
CA GLU A 56 -3.33 42.65 -5.28
C GLU A 56 -3.93 42.16 -3.95
N PRO A 57 -5.20 42.45 -3.65
CA PRO A 57 -5.85 41.91 -2.46
C PRO A 57 -5.74 40.38 -2.55
N GLU A 58 -5.07 39.76 -1.57
CA GLU A 58 -5.15 38.33 -1.35
C GLU A 58 -6.64 37.98 -1.27
N GLU A 59 -7.18 37.32 -2.32
CA GLU A 59 -8.46 36.65 -2.21
C GLU A 59 -8.33 35.70 -1.03
N GLU A 60 -9.03 36.00 0.06
CA GLU A 60 -9.17 35.08 1.20
C GLU A 60 -9.58 33.73 0.60
N PRO A 61 -8.83 32.65 0.86
CA PRO A 61 -9.21 31.33 0.37
C PRO A 61 -10.65 31.07 0.83
N GLU A 62 -11.56 30.83 -0.12
CA GLU A 62 -12.92 30.43 0.18
C GLU A 62 -12.86 29.35 1.27
N PRO A 63 -13.64 29.47 2.36
CA PRO A 63 -13.61 28.51 3.44
C PRO A 63 -13.89 27.13 2.83
N GLU A 64 -12.88 26.24 2.89
CA GLU A 64 -13.03 24.85 2.47
C GLU A 64 -14.25 24.29 3.21
N GLU A 65 -15.28 23.90 2.47
CA GLU A 65 -16.46 23.25 3.04
C GLU A 65 -15.97 22.14 3.97
N PRO A 66 -16.47 22.07 5.21
CA PRO A 66 -16.04 21.06 6.16
C PRO A 66 -16.16 19.68 5.49
N PRO A 67 -15.14 18.86 5.53
CA PRO A 67 -15.13 17.57 4.84
C PRO A 67 -16.34 16.75 5.30
N GLU A 68 -17.09 16.20 4.35
CA GLU A 68 -18.22 15.33 4.63
C GLU A 68 -17.85 14.29 5.70
N PRO A 69 -18.68 14.06 6.70
CA PRO A 69 -18.39 13.11 7.78
C PRO A 69 -18.14 11.72 7.19
N GLU A 70 -17.03 11.10 7.57
CA GLU A 70 -16.70 9.74 7.12
C GLU A 70 -17.77 8.75 7.61
N PRO A 71 -18.17 7.76 6.77
CA PRO A 71 -19.14 6.75 7.16
C PRO A 71 -18.60 5.90 8.32
N LEU A 72 -19.50 5.43 9.18
CA LEU A 72 -19.13 4.60 10.32
C LEU A 72 -18.39 3.33 9.86
N PRO A 73 -17.31 2.93 10.53
CA PRO A 73 -16.52 1.75 10.16
C PRO A 73 -17.32 0.46 10.04
N GLU A 74 -18.36 0.31 10.87
CA GLU A 74 -19.26 -0.85 10.85
C GLU A 74 -20.10 -0.92 9.58
N ASP A 75 -20.59 0.23 9.10
CA ASP A 75 -21.42 0.29 7.88
C ASP A 75 -20.56 -0.01 6.64
N VAL A 76 -19.35 0.56 6.58
CA VAL A 76 -18.39 0.24 5.51
C VAL A 76 -18.05 -1.25 5.50
N LEU A 77 -17.82 -1.85 6.67
CA LEU A 77 -17.57 -3.29 6.78
C LEU A 77 -18.75 -4.12 6.32
N ARG A 78 -19.97 -3.73 6.70
CA ARG A 78 -21.22 -4.42 6.32
C ARG A 78 -21.42 -4.38 4.81
N GLU A 79 -21.23 -3.20 4.21
CA GLU A 79 -21.33 -3.02 2.77
C GLU A 79 -20.24 -3.81 2.03
N ALA A 80 -18.98 -3.74 2.46
CA ALA A 80 -17.88 -4.51 1.90
C ALA A 80 -18.14 -6.03 1.94
N LYS A 81 -18.70 -6.55 3.04
CA LYS A 81 -19.09 -7.96 3.16
C LYS A 81 -20.18 -8.34 2.14
N ARG A 82 -21.23 -7.51 2.02
CA ARG A 82 -22.34 -7.73 1.05
C ARG A 82 -21.82 -7.68 -0.39
N ARG A 83 -20.97 -6.70 -0.71
CA ARG A 83 -20.34 -6.56 -2.03
C ARG A 83 -19.47 -7.76 -2.36
N CYS A 84 -18.62 -8.21 -1.42
CA CYS A 84 -17.81 -9.42 -1.55
C CYS A 84 -18.64 -10.68 -1.87
N SER A 85 -19.72 -10.93 -1.13
CA SER A 85 -20.58 -12.10 -1.33
C SER A 85 -21.23 -12.08 -2.71
N ARG A 86 -21.78 -10.94 -3.13
CA ARG A 86 -22.40 -10.76 -4.44
C ARG A 86 -21.42 -10.98 -5.59
N LEU A 87 -20.21 -10.40 -5.48
CA LEU A 87 -19.18 -10.53 -6.51
C LEU A 87 -18.65 -11.97 -6.64
N ARG A 88 -18.49 -12.67 -5.51
CA ARG A 88 -18.08 -14.10 -5.51
C ARG A 88 -19.15 -15.00 -6.07
N GLY A 89 -20.42 -14.73 -5.78
CA GLY A 89 -21.53 -15.47 -6.39
C GLY A 89 -21.50 -15.38 -7.92
N GLY A 90 -21.36 -14.15 -8.46
CA GLY A 90 -21.23 -13.93 -9.90
C GLY A 90 -20.02 -14.64 -10.53
N LEU A 91 -18.88 -14.68 -9.81
CA LEU A 91 -17.69 -15.44 -10.24
C LEU A 91 -17.99 -16.93 -10.40
N ILE A 92 -18.59 -17.56 -9.38
CA ILE A 92 -18.87 -19.01 -9.38
C ILE A 92 -19.83 -19.36 -10.51
N TRP A 93 -20.93 -18.62 -10.66
CA TRP A 93 -21.90 -18.86 -11.74
C TRP A 93 -21.34 -18.53 -13.11
N GLY A 94 -20.51 -17.52 -13.27
CA GLY A 94 -19.87 -17.17 -14.53
C GLY A 94 -18.76 -18.15 -14.97
N MET A 95 -18.14 -18.86 -14.03
CA MET A 95 -17.10 -19.84 -14.36
C MET A 95 -17.64 -21.03 -15.18
N LEU A 96 -18.87 -21.47 -14.97
CA LEU A 96 -19.42 -22.62 -15.66
C LEU A 96 -19.55 -22.40 -17.20
N PRO A 97 -20.23 -21.33 -17.68
CA PRO A 97 -20.30 -21.06 -19.10
C PRO A 97 -18.94 -20.66 -19.69
N ALA A 98 -18.09 -19.98 -18.95
CA ALA A 98 -16.75 -19.66 -19.43
C ALA A 98 -15.88 -20.92 -19.64
N LEU A 99 -15.94 -21.87 -18.70
CA LEU A 99 -15.25 -23.15 -18.85
C LEU A 99 -15.76 -23.91 -20.08
N ALA A 100 -17.09 -23.93 -20.32
CA ALA A 100 -17.66 -24.53 -21.50
C ALA A 100 -17.15 -23.87 -22.80
N LEU A 101 -17.01 -22.53 -22.81
CA LEU A 101 -16.45 -21.80 -23.96
C LEU A 101 -14.98 -22.11 -24.19
N VAL A 102 -14.19 -22.21 -23.13
CA VAL A 102 -12.76 -22.58 -23.23
C VAL A 102 -12.62 -24.02 -23.71
N THR A 103 -13.43 -24.97 -23.18
CA THR A 103 -13.41 -26.36 -23.65
C THR A 103 -13.83 -26.48 -25.09
N ALA A 104 -14.86 -25.73 -25.55
CA ALA A 104 -15.25 -25.67 -26.93
C ALA A 104 -14.12 -25.16 -27.84
N ALA A 105 -13.41 -24.10 -27.42
CA ALA A 105 -12.27 -23.58 -28.17
C ALA A 105 -11.13 -24.60 -28.29
N VAL A 106 -10.83 -25.35 -27.22
CA VAL A 106 -9.81 -26.41 -27.22
C VAL A 106 -10.22 -27.58 -28.11
N LEU A 107 -11.48 -28.05 -28.01
CA LEU A 107 -11.98 -29.14 -28.81
C LEU A 107 -12.06 -28.77 -30.30
N GLN A 108 -12.34 -27.52 -30.61
CA GLN A 108 -12.31 -26.99 -31.97
C GLN A 108 -10.90 -27.07 -32.58
N GLU A 109 -9.88 -26.68 -31.84
CA GLU A 109 -8.48 -26.77 -32.30
C GLU A 109 -7.99 -28.20 -32.47
N LEU A 110 -8.51 -29.13 -31.66
CA LEU A 110 -8.19 -30.55 -31.72
C LEU A 110 -9.04 -31.28 -32.77
N GLU A 111 -9.89 -30.60 -33.52
CA GLU A 111 -10.82 -31.17 -34.52
C GLU A 111 -11.72 -32.32 -33.99
N LYS A 112 -12.01 -32.27 -32.67
CA LYS A 112 -12.82 -33.29 -31.99
C LYS A 112 -14.31 -32.94 -31.86
N LEU A 113 -14.72 -31.81 -32.42
CA LEU A 113 -16.12 -31.39 -32.41
C LEU A 113 -16.91 -32.10 -33.52
N PRO A 114 -18.24 -32.32 -33.33
CA PRO A 114 -19.10 -32.89 -34.35
C PRO A 114 -19.07 -32.10 -35.65
N SER A 115 -19.25 -32.78 -36.80
CA SER A 115 -19.27 -32.14 -38.11
C SER A 115 -20.30 -31.02 -38.22
N ALA A 116 -21.47 -31.17 -37.60
CA ALA A 116 -22.46 -30.10 -37.51
C ALA A 116 -21.94 -28.80 -36.90
N TRP A 117 -21.00 -28.85 -35.95
CA TRP A 117 -20.37 -27.67 -35.38
C TRP A 117 -19.38 -27.00 -36.35
N LEU A 118 -18.69 -27.79 -37.16
CA LEU A 118 -17.70 -27.30 -38.12
C LEU A 118 -18.37 -26.73 -39.37
N ASP A 119 -19.46 -27.38 -39.83
CA ASP A 119 -20.12 -27.05 -41.07
C ASP A 119 -21.17 -25.93 -40.91
N GLU A 120 -21.89 -25.89 -39.77
CA GLU A 120 -22.93 -24.91 -39.51
C GLU A 120 -22.42 -23.70 -38.72
N SER A 121 -22.14 -22.61 -39.42
CA SER A 121 -21.75 -21.34 -38.81
C SER A 121 -22.81 -20.77 -37.86
N LEU A 122 -24.10 -20.99 -38.15
CA LEU A 122 -25.24 -20.57 -37.34
C LEU A 122 -25.21 -21.21 -35.96
N LEU A 123 -25.09 -22.54 -35.90
CA LEU A 123 -25.07 -23.30 -34.65
C LEU A 123 -23.87 -22.87 -33.78
N ARG A 124 -22.70 -22.77 -34.41
CA ARG A 124 -21.45 -22.35 -33.72
C ARG A 124 -21.55 -20.95 -33.15
N CYS A 125 -21.93 -19.96 -33.95
CA CYS A 125 -22.02 -18.56 -33.51
C CYS A 125 -23.13 -18.37 -32.46
N ALA A 126 -24.26 -19.05 -32.61
CA ALA A 126 -25.35 -19.01 -31.63
C ALA A 126 -24.93 -19.60 -30.28
N ALA A 127 -24.27 -20.78 -30.28
CA ALA A 127 -23.83 -21.43 -29.05
C ALA A 127 -22.72 -20.61 -28.32
N LEU A 128 -21.72 -20.09 -29.06
CA LEU A 128 -20.68 -19.26 -28.52
C LEU A 128 -21.23 -17.92 -27.97
N GLY A 129 -22.16 -17.29 -28.69
CA GLY A 129 -22.86 -16.08 -28.27
C GLY A 129 -23.71 -16.30 -27.04
N ALA A 130 -24.46 -17.41 -26.96
CA ALA A 130 -25.24 -17.77 -25.78
C ALA A 130 -24.36 -18.00 -24.53
N GLY A 131 -23.25 -18.75 -24.66
CA GLY A 131 -22.31 -18.96 -23.56
C GLY A 131 -21.67 -17.68 -23.08
N LEU A 132 -21.30 -16.76 -24.00
CA LEU A 132 -20.76 -15.46 -23.67
C LEU A 132 -21.79 -14.57 -22.96
N LEU A 133 -23.04 -14.58 -23.45
CA LEU A 133 -24.14 -13.83 -22.84
C LEU A 133 -24.43 -14.33 -21.41
N LEU A 134 -24.46 -15.65 -21.20
CA LEU A 134 -24.65 -16.23 -19.86
C LEU A 134 -23.52 -15.80 -18.90
N THR A 135 -22.28 -15.82 -19.37
CA THR A 135 -21.14 -15.32 -18.57
C THR A 135 -21.29 -13.83 -18.25
N ALA A 136 -21.68 -13.02 -19.24
CA ALA A 136 -21.91 -11.59 -19.09
C ALA A 136 -23.04 -11.29 -18.09
N LEU A 137 -24.15 -12.04 -18.14
CA LEU A 137 -25.26 -11.92 -17.18
C LEU A 137 -24.84 -12.32 -15.75
N ALA A 138 -24.05 -13.37 -15.58
CA ALA A 138 -23.50 -13.75 -14.28
C ALA A 138 -22.59 -12.68 -13.70
N CYS A 139 -21.88 -11.94 -14.55
CA CYS A 139 -20.97 -10.84 -14.18
C CYS A 139 -21.63 -9.45 -14.25
N MET A 140 -22.94 -9.34 -13.99
CA MET A 140 -23.68 -8.08 -14.02
C MET A 140 -23.03 -6.93 -13.21
N PRO A 141 -22.35 -7.14 -12.07
CA PRO A 141 -21.64 -6.06 -11.37
C PRO A 141 -20.57 -5.36 -12.21
N VAL A 142 -19.89 -6.07 -13.13
CA VAL A 142 -18.91 -5.46 -14.05
C VAL A 142 -19.59 -4.46 -14.98
N TRP A 143 -20.75 -4.82 -15.53
CA TRP A 143 -21.53 -3.93 -16.39
C TRP A 143 -22.02 -2.68 -15.66
N LYS A 144 -22.53 -2.85 -14.43
CA LYS A 144 -22.94 -1.72 -13.59
C LYS A 144 -21.77 -0.77 -13.32
N GLN A 145 -20.59 -1.33 -13.02
CA GLN A 145 -19.38 -0.53 -12.81
C GLN A 145 -18.92 0.17 -14.09
N ALA A 146 -18.97 -0.52 -15.23
CA ALA A 146 -18.63 0.08 -16.52
C ALA A 146 -19.53 1.27 -16.88
N VAL A 147 -20.84 1.14 -16.66
CA VAL A 147 -21.82 2.23 -16.88
C VAL A 147 -21.61 3.37 -15.91
N SER A 148 -21.32 3.10 -14.62
CA SER A 148 -21.02 4.12 -13.63
C SER A 148 -19.79 4.93 -14.03
N LEU A 149 -18.68 4.25 -14.39
CA LEU A 149 -17.46 4.90 -14.85
C LEU A 149 -17.69 5.78 -16.09
N LEU A 150 -18.48 5.27 -17.04
CA LEU A 150 -18.82 6.02 -18.25
C LEU A 150 -19.60 7.30 -17.94
N ARG A 151 -20.57 7.23 -17.00
CA ARG A 151 -21.33 8.41 -16.54
C ARG A 151 -20.43 9.43 -15.85
N GLU A 152 -19.42 8.98 -15.12
CA GLU A 152 -18.43 9.83 -14.45
C GLU A 152 -17.38 10.40 -15.45
N GLY A 153 -17.46 10.04 -16.74
CA GLY A 153 -16.45 10.42 -17.74
C GLY A 153 -15.09 9.75 -17.53
N ARG A 154 -15.07 8.60 -16.86
CA ARG A 154 -13.86 7.84 -16.54
C ARG A 154 -13.84 6.54 -17.31
N ALA A 155 -12.63 6.04 -17.63
CA ALA A 155 -12.44 4.76 -18.27
C ALA A 155 -11.85 3.75 -17.26
N GLY A 156 -12.29 2.50 -17.34
CA GLY A 156 -11.79 1.40 -16.52
C GLY A 156 -11.69 0.12 -17.31
N CYS A 157 -11.01 -0.87 -16.76
CA CYS A 157 -10.90 -2.20 -17.37
C CYS A 157 -12.28 -2.85 -17.57
N GLU A 158 -13.26 -2.51 -16.73
CA GLU A 158 -14.64 -2.97 -16.84
C GLU A 158 -15.31 -2.46 -18.12
N LEU A 159 -15.06 -1.19 -18.47
CA LEU A 159 -15.57 -0.61 -19.72
C LEU A 159 -14.90 -1.26 -20.93
N CYS A 160 -13.59 -1.47 -20.89
CA CYS A 160 -12.86 -2.13 -21.97
C CYS A 160 -13.32 -3.59 -22.17
N ALA A 161 -13.52 -4.32 -21.07
CA ALA A 161 -14.08 -5.68 -21.11
C ALA A 161 -15.51 -5.70 -21.66
N ALA A 162 -16.34 -4.74 -21.24
CA ALA A 162 -17.70 -4.61 -21.76
C ALA A 162 -17.72 -4.34 -23.27
N VAL A 163 -16.86 -3.44 -23.76
CA VAL A 163 -16.71 -3.16 -25.19
C VAL A 163 -16.22 -4.39 -25.95
N ALA A 164 -15.20 -5.11 -25.44
CA ALA A 164 -14.70 -6.33 -26.05
C ALA A 164 -15.79 -7.43 -26.13
N VAL A 165 -16.58 -7.61 -25.07
CA VAL A 165 -17.69 -8.57 -25.07
C VAL A 165 -18.80 -8.14 -26.03
N LEU A 166 -19.14 -6.85 -26.09
CA LEU A 166 -20.14 -6.34 -27.04
C LEU A 166 -19.69 -6.54 -28.49
N THR A 167 -18.44 -6.24 -28.83
CA THR A 167 -17.92 -6.48 -30.19
C THR A 167 -17.95 -7.95 -30.55
N GLN A 168 -17.69 -8.85 -29.60
CA GLN A 168 -17.79 -10.31 -29.80
C GLN A 168 -19.23 -10.77 -30.01
N LEU A 169 -20.18 -10.24 -29.24
CA LEU A 169 -21.61 -10.54 -29.45
C LEU A 169 -22.10 -10.04 -30.80
N ILE A 170 -21.69 -8.84 -31.22
CA ILE A 170 -21.97 -8.30 -32.55
C ILE A 170 -21.38 -9.23 -33.62
N CYS A 171 -20.12 -9.68 -33.44
CA CYS A 171 -19.49 -10.63 -34.36
C CYS A 171 -20.26 -11.98 -34.44
N CYS A 172 -20.78 -12.49 -33.31
CA CYS A 172 -21.63 -13.68 -33.30
C CYS A 172 -22.91 -13.44 -34.10
N VAL A 173 -23.59 -12.32 -33.91
CA VAL A 173 -24.82 -11.97 -34.66
C VAL A 173 -24.52 -11.83 -36.14
N CYS A 174 -23.45 -11.13 -36.50
CA CYS A 174 -23.02 -11.04 -37.92
C CYS A 174 -22.75 -12.42 -38.54
N GLY A 175 -22.06 -13.30 -37.78
CA GLY A 175 -21.81 -14.68 -38.24
C GLY A 175 -23.07 -15.51 -38.47
N VAL A 176 -24.09 -15.30 -37.61
CA VAL A 176 -25.41 -15.93 -37.78
C VAL A 176 -26.11 -15.40 -39.05
N VAL A 177 -26.08 -14.07 -39.27
CA VAL A 177 -26.81 -13.43 -40.40
C VAL A 177 -26.12 -13.69 -41.75
N THR A 178 -24.78 -13.59 -41.78
CA THR A 178 -24.01 -13.71 -43.04
C THR A 178 -23.66 -15.14 -43.42
N GLY A 179 -23.81 -16.08 -42.52
CA GLY A 179 -23.41 -17.49 -42.75
C GLY A 179 -21.89 -17.65 -42.96
N SER A 180 -21.07 -16.65 -42.61
CA SER A 180 -19.63 -16.67 -42.86
C SER A 180 -18.95 -17.74 -42.00
N THR A 181 -18.30 -18.70 -42.62
CA THR A 181 -17.51 -19.75 -41.96
C THR A 181 -16.14 -19.28 -41.51
N ARG A 182 -15.67 -18.13 -42.00
CA ARG A 182 -14.31 -17.61 -41.78
C ARG A 182 -14.07 -16.98 -40.40
N ALA A 183 -15.12 -16.45 -39.78
CA ALA A 183 -14.96 -15.70 -38.51
C ALA A 183 -15.41 -16.53 -37.30
N THR A 184 -14.46 -17.07 -36.54
CA THR A 184 -14.75 -17.66 -35.24
C THR A 184 -14.68 -16.58 -34.18
N PRO A 185 -15.76 -16.32 -33.42
CA PRO A 185 -15.75 -15.35 -32.33
C PRO A 185 -14.80 -15.76 -31.20
N TYR A 186 -14.11 -14.79 -30.60
CA TYR A 186 -13.21 -15.01 -29.46
C TYR A 186 -13.96 -15.12 -28.13
N ALA A 187 -15.11 -15.76 -28.11
CA ALA A 187 -16.02 -15.82 -26.97
C ALA A 187 -15.36 -16.37 -25.68
N ALA A 188 -14.45 -17.34 -25.81
CA ALA A 188 -13.68 -17.87 -24.67
C ALA A 188 -12.79 -16.80 -24.02
N ALA A 189 -12.07 -16.03 -24.84
CA ALA A 189 -11.22 -14.95 -24.33
C ALA A 189 -12.04 -13.82 -23.69
N GLY A 190 -13.18 -13.45 -24.29
CA GLY A 190 -14.10 -12.45 -23.74
C GLY A 190 -14.72 -12.87 -22.42
N ALA A 191 -15.12 -14.14 -22.29
CA ALA A 191 -15.63 -14.70 -21.04
C ALA A 191 -14.58 -14.66 -19.93
N LEU A 192 -13.33 -15.03 -20.24
CA LEU A 192 -12.22 -14.94 -19.26
C LEU A 192 -11.94 -13.50 -18.87
N LEU A 193 -12.04 -12.55 -19.81
CA LEU A 193 -11.80 -11.13 -19.56
C LEU A 193 -12.81 -10.55 -18.58
N ILE A 194 -14.11 -10.79 -18.78
CA ILE A 194 -15.16 -10.30 -17.89
C ILE A 194 -15.06 -10.96 -16.50
N LEU A 195 -14.68 -12.25 -16.44
CA LEU A 195 -14.39 -12.95 -15.20
C LEU A 195 -13.16 -12.36 -14.47
N ALA A 196 -12.11 -11.98 -15.18
CA ALA A 196 -10.94 -11.35 -14.61
C ALA A 196 -11.30 -9.98 -14.00
N CYS A 197 -12.16 -9.19 -14.65
CA CYS A 197 -12.69 -7.94 -14.09
C CYS A 197 -13.53 -8.19 -12.84
N GLN A 198 -14.45 -9.17 -12.89
CA GLN A 198 -15.26 -9.57 -11.74
C GLN A 198 -14.37 -10.03 -10.56
N TRP A 199 -13.31 -10.78 -10.86
CA TRP A 199 -12.33 -11.22 -9.85
C TRP A 199 -11.58 -10.03 -9.25
N GLY A 200 -11.09 -9.10 -10.07
CA GLY A 200 -10.45 -7.85 -9.62
C GLY A 200 -11.33 -7.07 -8.64
N LEU A 201 -12.60 -6.82 -9.00
CA LEU A 201 -13.56 -6.15 -8.11
C LEU A 201 -13.78 -6.92 -6.80
N SER A 202 -13.82 -8.26 -6.84
CA SER A 202 -13.99 -9.08 -5.63
C SER A 202 -12.78 -9.01 -4.70
N LEU A 203 -11.58 -8.88 -5.26
CA LEU A 203 -10.33 -8.72 -4.51
C LEU A 203 -10.25 -7.34 -3.85
N GLU A 204 -10.64 -6.26 -4.56
CA GLU A 204 -10.73 -4.91 -3.99
C GLU A 204 -11.70 -4.86 -2.82
N ALA A 205 -12.92 -5.39 -3.00
CA ALA A 205 -13.90 -5.48 -1.92
C ALA A 205 -13.40 -6.34 -0.73
N SER A 206 -12.64 -7.40 -1.01
CA SER A 206 -12.05 -8.26 0.03
C SER A 206 -10.91 -7.55 0.77
N ALA A 207 -10.11 -6.73 0.07
CA ALA A 207 -9.07 -5.93 0.69
C ALA A 207 -9.65 -4.88 1.64
N LEU A 208 -10.70 -4.17 1.20
CA LEU A 208 -11.42 -3.21 2.02
C LEU A 208 -12.05 -3.89 3.26
N ARG A 209 -12.73 -5.02 3.06
CA ARG A 209 -13.29 -5.81 4.16
C ARG A 209 -12.23 -6.20 5.20
N ASN A 210 -11.04 -6.66 4.75
CA ASN A 210 -9.98 -7.07 5.66
C ASN A 210 -9.43 -5.89 6.48
N ALA A 211 -9.31 -4.70 5.88
CA ALA A 211 -8.88 -3.49 6.56
C ALA A 211 -9.90 -3.04 7.61
N TYR A 212 -11.19 -2.96 7.24
CA TYR A 212 -12.25 -2.52 8.16
C TYR A 212 -12.61 -3.54 9.23
N HIS A 213 -12.38 -4.83 8.98
CA HIS A 213 -12.56 -5.85 10.02
C HIS A 213 -11.65 -5.59 11.23
N LEU A 214 -10.44 -5.11 10.99
CA LEU A 214 -9.51 -4.76 12.08
C LEU A 214 -9.96 -3.51 12.85
N LEU A 215 -10.48 -2.50 12.16
CA LEU A 215 -11.01 -1.29 12.77
C LEU A 215 -12.16 -1.57 13.73
N VAL A 216 -13.10 -2.41 13.31
CA VAL A 216 -14.29 -2.75 14.12
C VAL A 216 -13.94 -3.65 15.29
N LEU A 217 -12.94 -4.54 15.16
CA LEU A 217 -12.51 -5.45 16.25
C LEU A 217 -11.75 -4.75 17.37
N ASN A 218 -11.10 -3.63 17.10
CA ASN A 218 -10.30 -2.91 18.07
C ASN A 218 -11.16 -1.90 18.83
N GLY A 219 -11.94 -2.32 19.81
CA GLY A 219 -12.71 -1.43 20.70
C GLY A 219 -11.87 -0.45 21.56
N THR A 220 -10.55 -0.40 21.35
CA THR A 220 -9.57 0.51 21.97
C THR A 220 -9.02 1.46 20.91
N VAL A 221 -8.55 2.63 21.32
CA VAL A 221 -7.91 3.63 20.45
C VAL A 221 -6.81 2.99 19.60
N PRO A 222 -6.94 2.95 18.27
CA PRO A 222 -5.94 2.32 17.43
C PRO A 222 -4.65 3.17 17.42
N TYR A 223 -3.51 2.49 17.40
CA TYR A 223 -2.26 3.16 17.05
C TYR A 223 -2.25 3.40 15.54
N VAL A 224 -1.91 4.61 15.16
CA VAL A 224 -1.78 5.01 13.76
C VAL A 224 -0.30 5.14 13.39
N ALA A 225 0.04 4.74 12.17
CA ALA A 225 1.33 5.06 11.61
C ALA A 225 1.22 6.41 10.91
N SER A 226 2.02 7.37 11.34
CA SER A 226 2.16 8.68 10.69
C SER A 226 3.50 8.79 9.98
N VAL A 227 3.54 9.60 8.94
CA VAL A 227 4.76 9.87 8.17
C VAL A 227 5.28 11.24 8.55
N THR A 228 6.44 11.27 9.18
CA THR A 228 7.11 12.50 9.62
C THR A 228 8.42 12.72 8.87
N ALA A 229 9.04 13.88 9.01
CA ALA A 229 10.36 14.16 8.44
C ALA A 229 11.45 13.18 8.92
N ALA A 230 11.31 12.65 10.14
CA ALA A 230 12.24 11.66 10.71
C ALA A 230 12.01 10.24 10.18
N GLY A 231 10.85 9.95 9.58
CA GLY A 231 10.46 8.64 9.09
C GLY A 231 9.03 8.26 9.47
N VAL A 232 8.72 6.98 9.39
CA VAL A 232 7.43 6.45 9.88
C VAL A 232 7.48 6.38 11.40
N CYS A 233 6.48 6.91 12.08
CA CYS A 233 6.32 6.89 13.52
C CYS A 233 4.97 6.25 13.88
N ARG A 234 4.92 5.51 14.98
CA ARG A 234 3.67 5.03 15.57
C ARG A 234 3.19 6.07 16.59
N GLN A 235 1.94 6.48 16.46
CA GLN A 235 1.31 7.45 17.36
C GLN A 235 -0.02 6.90 17.86
N GLN A 236 -0.51 7.42 18.98
CA GLN A 236 -1.91 7.27 19.35
C GLN A 236 -2.74 8.17 18.44
N GLY A 237 -3.90 7.70 17.97
CA GLY A 237 -4.73 8.51 17.08
C GLY A 237 -6.05 7.85 16.74
N THR A 238 -6.88 8.59 16.03
CA THR A 238 -8.15 8.13 15.49
C THR A 238 -7.96 7.63 14.06
N ALA A 239 -8.93 6.88 13.57
CA ALA A 239 -8.92 6.38 12.19
C ALA A 239 -9.44 7.42 11.18
N GLU A 240 -9.44 8.71 11.53
CA GLU A 240 -9.89 9.79 10.66
C GLU A 240 -9.05 9.87 9.39
N GLY A 241 -9.70 10.11 8.26
CA GLY A 241 -9.05 10.14 6.95
C GLY A 241 -8.77 8.76 6.34
N PHE A 242 -8.98 7.67 7.09
CA PHE A 242 -8.71 6.31 6.59
C PHE A 242 -9.61 5.93 5.43
N TYR A 243 -10.91 6.24 5.51
CA TYR A 243 -11.87 5.98 4.44
C TYR A 243 -11.51 6.75 3.17
N ARG A 244 -11.25 8.04 3.30
CA ARG A 244 -10.86 8.92 2.19
C ARG A 244 -9.60 8.44 1.47
N LEU A 245 -8.61 7.94 2.22
CA LEU A 245 -7.41 7.35 1.63
C LEU A 245 -7.67 5.99 0.96
N CYS A 246 -8.55 5.15 1.54
CA CYS A 246 -8.97 3.88 0.92
C CYS A 246 -9.70 4.09 -0.41
N SER A 247 -10.44 5.19 -0.56
CA SER A 247 -11.21 5.53 -1.76
C SER A 247 -10.37 6.11 -2.89
N LYS A 248 -9.12 6.54 -2.61
CA LYS A 248 -8.22 7.07 -3.65
C LYS A 248 -7.82 5.96 -4.65
N PRO A 249 -7.93 6.23 -5.96
CA PRO A 249 -7.58 5.26 -6.99
C PRO A 249 -6.08 4.93 -6.95
N ASP A 250 -5.76 3.67 -7.18
CA ASP A 250 -4.39 3.19 -7.35
C ASP A 250 -3.82 3.58 -8.74
N PRO A 251 -2.50 3.45 -9.00
CA PRO A 251 -1.93 3.78 -10.29
C PRO A 251 -2.51 2.95 -11.43
N ALA A 252 -2.86 1.67 -11.19
CA ALA A 252 -3.46 0.83 -12.22
C ALA A 252 -4.79 1.44 -12.68
N ARG A 253 -5.64 1.90 -11.76
CA ARG A 253 -6.90 2.58 -12.05
C ARG A 253 -6.69 3.94 -12.73
N ARG A 254 -5.66 4.72 -12.31
CA ARG A 254 -5.34 6.00 -12.95
C ARG A 254 -4.90 5.80 -14.41
N TRP A 255 -4.02 4.84 -14.66
CA TRP A 255 -3.54 4.53 -16.01
C TRP A 255 -4.67 4.04 -16.93
N GLN A 256 -5.65 3.31 -16.40
CA GLN A 256 -6.82 2.87 -17.16
C GLN A 256 -7.57 4.03 -17.80
N ASN A 257 -7.69 5.18 -17.12
CA ASN A 257 -8.40 6.35 -17.66
C ASN A 257 -7.80 6.90 -18.98
N TYR A 258 -6.51 6.69 -19.20
CA TYR A 258 -5.82 7.20 -20.40
C TYR A 258 -5.51 6.08 -21.38
N ALA A 259 -4.94 5.00 -20.90
CA ALA A 259 -4.45 3.93 -21.76
C ALA A 259 -5.58 3.13 -22.43
N LEU A 260 -6.67 2.86 -21.73
CA LEU A 260 -7.75 2.04 -22.30
C LEU A 260 -8.55 2.74 -23.40
N PRO A 261 -8.95 4.01 -23.28
CA PRO A 261 -9.54 4.73 -24.42
C PRO A 261 -8.60 4.78 -25.63
N LEU A 262 -7.28 4.96 -25.39
CA LEU A 262 -6.28 4.94 -26.44
C LEU A 262 -6.20 3.56 -27.11
N VAL A 263 -6.20 2.47 -26.35
CA VAL A 263 -6.20 1.10 -26.89
C VAL A 263 -7.46 0.83 -27.72
N LEU A 264 -8.63 1.23 -27.24
CA LEU A 264 -9.89 1.07 -27.96
C LEU A 264 -9.92 1.90 -29.26
N ALA A 265 -9.47 3.16 -29.19
CA ALA A 265 -9.38 4.02 -30.35
C ALA A 265 -8.38 3.48 -31.39
N THR A 266 -7.20 3.04 -30.96
CA THR A 266 -6.20 2.43 -31.86
C THR A 266 -6.72 1.13 -32.47
N ALA A 267 -7.41 0.26 -31.70
CA ALA A 267 -8.02 -0.95 -32.21
C ALA A 267 -9.07 -0.64 -33.30
N ALA A 268 -9.91 0.37 -33.10
CA ALA A 268 -10.93 0.78 -34.08
C ALA A 268 -10.29 1.33 -35.37
N VAL A 269 -9.30 2.23 -35.23
CA VAL A 269 -8.60 2.82 -36.39
C VAL A 269 -7.83 1.75 -37.17
N LEU A 270 -7.06 0.90 -36.49
CA LEU A 270 -6.28 -0.16 -37.13
C LEU A 270 -7.19 -1.20 -37.81
N SER A 271 -8.35 -1.53 -37.22
CA SER A 271 -9.34 -2.40 -37.86
C SER A 271 -9.88 -1.78 -39.16
N GLY A 272 -10.17 -0.47 -39.14
CA GLY A 272 -10.58 0.26 -40.34
C GLY A 272 -9.50 0.23 -41.41
N VAL A 273 -8.24 0.50 -41.05
CA VAL A 273 -7.11 0.49 -41.99
C VAL A 273 -6.95 -0.88 -42.65
N VAL A 274 -6.98 -1.98 -41.86
CA VAL A 274 -6.85 -3.34 -42.40
C VAL A 274 -7.97 -3.66 -43.38
N CYS A 275 -9.23 -3.38 -43.03
CA CYS A 275 -10.38 -3.71 -43.86
C CYS A 275 -10.45 -2.83 -45.12
N PHE A 276 -10.07 -1.57 -45.01
CA PHE A 276 -10.05 -0.63 -46.14
C PHE A 276 -8.94 -0.99 -47.13
N SER A 277 -7.72 -1.27 -46.64
CA SER A 277 -6.60 -1.67 -47.49
C SER A 277 -6.77 -3.05 -48.13
N GLY A 278 -7.44 -3.97 -47.40
CA GLY A 278 -7.75 -5.33 -47.88
C GLY A 278 -8.95 -5.42 -48.78
N GLY A 279 -9.74 -4.34 -48.94
CA GLY A 279 -10.96 -4.32 -49.79
C GLY A 279 -12.15 -5.12 -49.23
N ASN A 280 -12.07 -5.65 -48.00
CA ASN A 280 -13.06 -6.55 -47.38
C ASN A 280 -13.66 -5.91 -46.11
N MET A 281 -14.64 -5.04 -46.27
CA MET A 281 -15.35 -4.43 -45.14
C MET A 281 -16.21 -5.40 -44.32
N SER A 282 -16.57 -6.56 -44.92
CA SER A 282 -17.28 -7.64 -44.21
C SER A 282 -16.50 -8.22 -43.02
N ASP A 283 -15.17 -8.16 -43.05
CA ASP A 283 -14.30 -8.70 -42.01
C ASP A 283 -14.09 -7.72 -40.85
N PHE A 284 -14.59 -6.49 -40.97
CA PHE A 284 -14.41 -5.42 -39.94
C PHE A 284 -14.87 -5.85 -38.55
N PRO A 285 -16.07 -6.44 -38.31
CA PRO A 285 -16.47 -6.83 -36.96
C PRO A 285 -15.51 -7.85 -36.34
N TRP A 286 -14.97 -8.77 -37.14
CA TRP A 286 -14.04 -9.77 -36.67
C TRP A 286 -12.67 -9.21 -36.35
N VAL A 287 -12.09 -8.38 -37.23
CA VAL A 287 -10.81 -7.71 -37.00
C VAL A 287 -10.89 -6.80 -35.77
N LEU A 288 -11.97 -6.03 -35.63
CA LEU A 288 -12.22 -5.19 -34.45
C LEU A 288 -12.26 -6.02 -33.17
N THR A 289 -12.94 -7.17 -33.21
CA THR A 289 -13.01 -8.10 -32.08
C THR A 289 -11.65 -8.67 -31.72
N ALA A 290 -10.82 -9.03 -32.70
CA ALA A 290 -9.47 -9.52 -32.48
C ALA A 290 -8.59 -8.48 -31.77
N LEU A 291 -8.58 -7.24 -32.29
CA LEU A 291 -7.74 -6.15 -31.73
C LEU A 291 -8.24 -5.69 -30.35
N THR A 292 -9.55 -5.54 -30.15
CA THR A 292 -10.11 -5.14 -28.84
C THR A 292 -9.90 -6.21 -27.79
N THR A 293 -10.04 -7.50 -28.14
CA THR A 293 -9.81 -8.60 -27.21
C THR A 293 -8.34 -8.72 -26.85
N ALA A 294 -7.42 -8.58 -27.82
CA ALA A 294 -5.98 -8.59 -27.56
C ALA A 294 -5.53 -7.42 -26.69
N GLY A 295 -6.10 -6.23 -26.88
CA GLY A 295 -5.78 -5.03 -26.13
C GLY A 295 -6.38 -4.97 -24.73
N ALA A 296 -7.39 -5.76 -24.43
CA ALA A 296 -8.08 -5.78 -23.14
C ALA A 296 -7.47 -6.74 -22.09
N GLY A 297 -6.20 -7.04 -22.15
CA GLY A 297 -5.42 -8.03 -21.38
C GLY A 297 -5.94 -8.44 -19.99
N LEU A 298 -5.94 -9.75 -19.70
CA LEU A 298 -6.42 -10.35 -18.43
C LEU A 298 -5.67 -9.85 -17.20
N GLY A 299 -4.42 -9.40 -17.35
CA GLY A 299 -3.60 -8.91 -16.25
C GLY A 299 -3.99 -7.52 -15.74
N ILE A 300 -4.64 -6.69 -16.57
CA ILE A 300 -4.96 -5.29 -16.24
C ILE A 300 -5.84 -5.17 -14.99
N PRO A 301 -6.99 -5.85 -14.87
CA PRO A 301 -7.85 -5.76 -13.69
C PRO A 301 -7.22 -6.34 -12.43
N LEU A 302 -6.24 -7.22 -12.56
CA LEU A 302 -5.60 -7.91 -11.45
C LEU A 302 -4.31 -7.23 -10.98
N SER A 303 -3.71 -6.37 -11.80
CA SER A 303 -2.40 -5.76 -11.55
C SER A 303 -2.34 -4.93 -10.26
N GLY A 304 -3.40 -4.20 -9.93
CA GLY A 304 -3.54 -3.46 -8.67
C GLY A 304 -4.23 -4.29 -7.58
N ALA A 305 -5.36 -4.90 -7.92
CA ALA A 305 -6.25 -5.55 -6.96
C ALA A 305 -5.60 -6.75 -6.24
N LEU A 306 -4.84 -7.59 -6.95
CA LEU A 306 -4.28 -8.83 -6.39
C LEU A 306 -3.14 -8.58 -5.40
N PRO A 307 -2.12 -7.74 -5.70
CA PRO A 307 -1.09 -7.39 -4.71
C PRO A 307 -1.66 -6.72 -3.46
N MET A 308 -2.64 -5.81 -3.63
CA MET A 308 -3.29 -5.12 -2.52
C MET A 308 -4.13 -6.07 -1.65
N TYR A 309 -4.82 -7.03 -2.26
CA TYR A 309 -5.51 -8.09 -1.52
C TYR A 309 -4.54 -8.95 -0.69
N TYR A 310 -3.40 -9.36 -1.25
CA TYR A 310 -2.41 -10.12 -0.50
C TYR A 310 -1.80 -9.32 0.63
N LEU A 311 -1.53 -8.03 0.39
CA LEU A 311 -1.09 -7.11 1.44
C LEU A 311 -2.14 -7.04 2.56
N SER A 312 -3.39 -6.71 2.26
CA SER A 312 -4.45 -6.55 3.26
C SER A 312 -4.67 -7.83 4.07
N ARG A 313 -4.65 -9.00 3.42
CA ARG A 313 -4.78 -10.31 4.08
C ARG A 313 -3.62 -10.60 5.02
N ARG A 314 -2.40 -10.20 4.64
CA ARG A 314 -1.21 -10.37 5.47
C ARG A 314 -1.23 -9.42 6.66
N LEU A 315 -1.47 -8.14 6.40
CA LEU A 315 -1.52 -7.11 7.42
C LEU A 315 -2.60 -7.39 8.46
N SER A 316 -3.79 -7.84 8.05
CA SER A 316 -4.87 -8.18 8.99
C SER A 316 -4.51 -9.31 9.94
N ARG A 317 -3.66 -10.27 9.53
CA ARG A 317 -3.16 -11.34 10.39
C ARG A 317 -2.14 -10.86 11.42
N SER A 318 -1.36 -9.84 11.04
CA SER A 318 -0.35 -9.22 11.92
C SER A 318 -0.95 -8.13 12.82
N GLY A 319 -2.24 -7.85 12.69
CA GLY A 319 -2.92 -6.82 13.48
C GLY A 319 -2.65 -5.40 12.98
N CYS A 320 -2.46 -5.21 11.69
CA CYS A 320 -2.34 -3.90 11.06
C CYS A 320 -3.14 -3.82 9.76
N ALA A 321 -3.45 -2.60 9.33
CA ALA A 321 -4.12 -2.32 8.07
C ALA A 321 -3.59 -1.03 7.45
N ALA A 322 -3.36 -1.02 6.14
CA ALA A 322 -3.02 0.18 5.39
C ALA A 322 -4.28 0.78 4.74
N ALA A 323 -4.35 2.10 4.68
CA ALA A 323 -5.44 2.83 4.06
C ALA A 323 -5.35 2.75 2.53
N GLY A 324 -5.73 1.62 1.97
CA GLY A 324 -5.67 1.36 0.54
C GLY A 324 -4.26 1.47 -0.06
N TYR A 325 -4.18 1.74 -1.35
CA TYR A 325 -2.90 1.95 -2.02
C TYR A 325 -2.23 3.27 -1.59
N ALA A 326 -3.02 4.33 -1.38
CA ALA A 326 -2.48 5.63 -0.98
C ALA A 326 -1.78 5.57 0.38
N GLY A 327 -2.40 4.94 1.37
CA GLY A 327 -1.78 4.70 2.67
C GLY A 327 -0.55 3.79 2.58
N ALA A 328 -0.62 2.70 1.81
CA ALA A 328 0.51 1.82 1.60
C ALA A 328 1.70 2.56 0.93
N LYS A 329 1.43 3.43 -0.07
CA LYS A 329 2.43 4.26 -0.72
C LYS A 329 3.07 5.22 0.27
N ALA A 330 2.26 5.92 1.08
CA ALA A 330 2.76 6.87 2.07
C ALA A 330 3.69 6.21 3.10
N VAL A 331 3.28 5.07 3.68
CA VAL A 331 4.08 4.31 4.64
C VAL A 331 5.36 3.71 4.02
N SER A 332 5.33 3.40 2.72
CA SER A 332 6.46 2.77 2.03
C SER A 332 7.57 3.75 1.58
N ARG A 333 7.27 5.04 1.44
CA ARG A 333 8.21 6.07 0.96
C ARG A 333 9.41 6.28 1.90
N PRO A 334 9.22 6.51 3.23
CA PRO A 334 10.34 6.78 4.10
C PRO A 334 11.25 5.55 4.25
N ARG A 335 12.57 5.79 4.20
CA ARG A 335 13.57 4.76 4.47
C ARG A 335 13.96 4.68 5.95
N ARG A 336 13.27 5.42 6.80
CA ARG A 336 13.53 5.52 8.23
C ARG A 336 12.28 5.12 9.01
N LEU A 337 12.48 4.44 10.13
CA LEU A 337 11.42 4.05 11.07
C LEU A 337 11.84 4.47 12.47
N VAL A 338 11.00 5.26 13.12
CA VAL A 338 11.22 5.72 14.50
C VAL A 338 10.85 4.59 15.45
N LEU A 339 11.75 4.26 16.35
CA LEU A 339 11.58 3.22 17.36
C LEU A 339 11.73 3.80 18.76
N THR A 340 10.71 3.57 19.59
CA THR A 340 10.74 3.95 21.02
C THR A 340 11.30 2.83 21.88
N ASP A 341 11.52 3.13 23.17
CA ASP A 341 11.92 2.12 24.17
C ASP A 341 10.95 0.94 24.21
N ASP A 342 9.62 1.21 24.20
CA ASP A 342 8.56 0.21 24.28
C ASP A 342 8.44 -0.65 23.02
N ASP A 343 8.81 -0.11 21.87
CA ASP A 343 8.88 -0.90 20.63
C ASP A 343 9.97 -1.97 20.69
N LEU A 344 11.12 -1.62 21.27
CA LEU A 344 12.26 -2.52 21.38
C LEU A 344 12.14 -3.48 22.56
N PHE A 345 11.70 -2.95 23.69
CA PHE A 345 11.57 -3.67 24.95
C PHE A 345 10.18 -3.44 25.56
N PRO A 346 9.14 -4.12 25.04
CA PRO A 346 7.79 -3.97 25.55
C PRO A 346 7.68 -4.39 27.02
N ALA A 347 6.58 -3.99 27.66
CA ALA A 347 6.31 -4.27 29.06
C ALA A 347 6.54 -5.75 29.40
N GLY A 348 7.23 -6.02 30.50
CA GLY A 348 7.61 -7.37 30.95
C GLY A 348 8.92 -7.93 30.37
N THR A 349 9.52 -7.30 29.35
CA THR A 349 10.84 -7.73 28.83
C THR A 349 12.02 -7.08 29.56
N VAL A 350 11.75 -6.05 30.36
CA VAL A 350 12.74 -5.41 31.24
C VAL A 350 12.45 -5.85 32.66
N THR A 351 13.44 -6.44 33.32
CA THR A 351 13.32 -6.96 34.68
C THR A 351 14.45 -6.45 35.59
N LEU A 352 14.15 -6.26 36.86
CA LEU A 352 15.13 -5.94 37.86
C LEU A 352 15.69 -7.26 38.45
N ASN A 353 16.98 -7.52 38.28
CA ASN A 353 17.64 -8.71 38.86
C ASN A 353 18.05 -8.51 40.32
N GLY A 354 17.99 -7.29 40.81
CA GLY A 354 18.35 -6.90 42.15
C GLY A 354 18.90 -5.47 42.19
N TYR A 355 19.04 -4.94 43.37
CA TYR A 355 19.62 -3.61 43.56
C TYR A 355 20.46 -3.59 44.85
N LYS A 356 21.39 -2.67 44.91
CA LYS A 356 22.25 -2.45 46.08
C LYS A 356 22.25 -0.99 46.46
N VAL A 357 22.01 -0.68 47.69
CA VAL A 357 22.01 0.66 48.26
C VAL A 357 23.28 0.89 49.06
N PHE A 358 23.83 2.08 49.03
CA PHE A 358 25.06 2.49 49.70
C PHE A 358 24.80 3.74 50.59
N GLY A 359 24.99 3.61 51.85
CA GLY A 359 24.95 4.76 52.78
C GLY A 359 23.58 5.37 53.06
N GLU A 360 22.51 4.86 52.46
CA GLU A 360 21.14 5.38 52.54
C GLU A 360 20.14 4.28 52.96
N GLU A 361 18.96 4.73 53.41
CA GLU A 361 17.81 3.85 53.59
C GLU A 361 17.27 3.36 52.27
N ARG A 362 16.91 2.04 52.15
CA ARG A 362 16.41 1.46 50.90
C ARG A 362 15.18 2.17 50.36
N SER A 363 14.23 2.46 51.23
CA SER A 363 12.99 3.17 50.90
C SER A 363 13.28 4.53 50.27
N ARG A 364 14.23 5.31 50.86
CA ARG A 364 14.61 6.61 50.35
C ARG A 364 15.32 6.54 48.99
N ALA A 365 16.27 5.61 48.83
CA ALA A 365 17.00 5.44 47.57
C ALA A 365 16.06 5.03 46.40
N VAL A 366 15.10 4.13 46.69
CA VAL A 366 14.10 3.73 45.69
C VAL A 366 13.13 4.87 45.37
N SER A 367 12.76 5.70 46.37
CA SER A 367 11.94 6.92 46.22
C SER A 367 12.58 7.91 45.25
N TYR A 368 13.89 8.18 45.40
CA TYR A 368 14.63 9.02 44.45
C TYR A 368 14.61 8.47 43.05
N ALA A 369 14.97 7.18 42.90
CA ALA A 369 15.03 6.52 41.58
C ALA A 369 13.67 6.50 40.87
N ALA A 370 12.60 6.16 41.58
CA ALA A 370 11.25 6.11 41.03
C ALA A 370 10.74 7.51 40.63
N SER A 371 11.02 8.53 41.47
CA SER A 371 10.61 9.90 41.22
C SER A 371 11.32 10.49 39.99
N VAL A 372 12.64 10.30 39.87
CA VAL A 372 13.41 10.72 38.69
C VAL A 372 12.95 9.97 37.44
N ALA A 373 12.76 8.66 37.50
CA ALA A 373 12.31 7.85 36.36
C ALA A 373 10.93 8.29 35.86
N ARG A 374 10.00 8.60 36.77
CA ARG A 374 8.67 9.10 36.44
C ARG A 374 8.73 10.49 35.81
N ALA A 375 9.46 11.43 36.41
CA ALA A 375 9.63 12.79 35.89
C ALA A 375 10.33 12.79 34.52
N ALA A 376 11.25 11.86 34.31
CA ALA A 376 11.92 11.65 33.03
C ALA A 376 11.08 10.86 32.03
N GLY A 377 9.89 10.38 32.33
CA GLY A 377 9.11 9.51 31.42
C GLY A 377 9.90 8.27 30.95
N SER A 378 10.73 7.69 31.85
CA SER A 378 11.58 6.55 31.52
C SER A 378 10.75 5.27 31.38
N SER A 379 11.08 4.39 30.43
CA SER A 379 10.50 3.04 30.31
C SER A 379 10.77 2.15 31.54
N LEU A 380 11.67 2.58 32.43
CA LEU A 380 11.94 1.92 33.71
C LEU A 380 10.95 2.30 34.82
N THR A 381 10.09 3.30 34.60
CA THR A 381 9.12 3.78 35.61
C THR A 381 8.27 2.65 36.18
N PRO A 382 7.60 1.78 35.39
CA PRO A 382 6.77 0.71 35.97
C PRO A 382 7.55 -0.29 36.82
N LEU A 383 8.83 -0.49 36.51
CA LEU A 383 9.71 -1.38 37.25
C LEU A 383 10.08 -0.78 38.61
N LEU A 384 10.45 0.49 38.63
CA LEU A 384 10.84 1.21 39.84
C LEU A 384 9.64 1.52 40.74
N GLU A 385 8.47 1.76 40.18
CA GLU A 385 7.21 1.93 40.94
C GLU A 385 6.81 0.67 41.68
N ARG A 386 6.95 -0.51 41.05
CA ARG A 386 6.73 -1.80 41.74
C ARG A 386 7.68 -1.95 42.93
N GLN A 387 8.96 -1.57 42.75
CA GLN A 387 9.93 -1.63 43.82
C GLN A 387 9.66 -0.58 44.90
N LEU A 388 9.20 0.61 44.54
CA LEU A 388 8.78 1.67 45.44
C LEU A 388 7.67 1.19 46.38
N THR A 389 6.66 0.53 45.81
CA THR A 389 5.55 -0.05 46.59
C THR A 389 6.03 -1.17 47.52
N ALA A 390 6.96 -2.03 47.04
CA ALA A 390 7.51 -3.12 47.84
C ALA A 390 8.33 -2.65 49.05
N GLU A 391 9.05 -1.53 48.91
CA GLU A 391 9.87 -0.95 49.98
C GLU A 391 9.11 0.09 50.84
N GLY A 392 7.82 0.29 50.61
CA GLY A 392 7.01 1.27 51.33
C GLY A 392 7.43 2.73 51.11
N GLY A 393 8.09 3.03 50.00
CA GLY A 393 8.51 4.38 49.64
C GLY A 393 7.39 5.23 49.05
N PHE A 394 7.66 6.50 48.84
CA PHE A 394 6.72 7.46 48.25
C PHE A 394 7.41 8.33 47.20
N HIS A 395 6.60 8.88 46.26
CA HIS A 395 7.13 9.79 45.26
C HIS A 395 7.51 11.14 45.87
N LEU A 396 8.69 11.63 45.46
CA LEU A 396 9.21 12.94 45.81
C LEU A 396 8.91 13.93 44.69
N SER A 397 8.70 15.20 45.05
CA SER A 397 8.55 16.27 44.07
C SER A 397 9.88 16.56 43.39
N VAL A 398 9.91 16.43 42.07
CA VAL A 398 11.06 16.73 41.22
C VAL A 398 10.88 18.12 40.67
N GLU A 399 11.82 19.04 40.91
CA GLU A 399 11.75 20.44 40.52
C GLU A 399 12.08 20.63 39.04
N TRP A 400 13.12 19.98 38.55
CA TRP A 400 13.50 19.94 37.15
C TRP A 400 14.26 18.67 36.78
N VAL A 401 14.22 18.32 35.50
CA VAL A 401 14.92 17.18 34.93
C VAL A 401 15.64 17.60 33.66
N ASN A 402 16.91 17.26 33.58
CA ASN A 402 17.77 17.52 32.43
C ASN A 402 18.37 16.21 31.92
N TYR A 403 18.23 15.98 30.60
CA TYR A 403 18.78 14.78 29.95
C TYR A 403 20.19 15.07 29.43
N CYS A 404 21.10 14.12 29.65
CA CYS A 404 22.51 14.26 29.31
C CYS A 404 22.90 13.32 28.16
N GLU A 405 23.75 13.79 27.24
CA GLU A 405 24.21 13.04 26.07
C GLU A 405 24.94 11.74 26.46
N GLU A 406 25.57 11.71 27.60
CA GLU A 406 26.33 10.57 28.10
C GLU A 406 25.44 9.41 28.59
N GLY A 407 24.14 9.49 28.42
CA GLY A 407 23.19 8.43 28.74
C GLY A 407 22.77 8.44 30.21
N GLY A 408 22.43 9.60 30.72
CA GLY A 408 21.89 9.79 32.06
C GLY A 408 20.94 10.98 32.14
N VAL A 409 20.35 11.13 33.32
CA VAL A 409 19.44 12.20 33.69
C VAL A 409 19.93 12.84 34.95
N GLU A 410 19.91 14.16 34.99
CA GLU A 410 20.18 14.99 36.15
C GLU A 410 18.88 15.64 36.59
N ALA A 411 18.56 15.58 37.87
CA ALA A 411 17.33 16.10 38.43
C ALA A 411 17.58 16.82 39.74
N ASN A 412 16.71 17.74 40.11
CA ASN A 412 16.71 18.34 41.43
C ASN A 412 15.49 17.86 42.23
N ILE A 413 15.76 17.41 43.45
CA ILE A 413 14.75 16.96 44.40
C ILE A 413 15.03 17.62 45.75
N ARG A 414 14.19 18.55 46.15
CA ARG A 414 14.32 19.30 47.44
C ARG A 414 15.68 19.98 47.64
N GLY A 415 16.26 20.50 46.53
CA GLY A 415 17.58 21.15 46.56
C GLY A 415 18.76 20.19 46.44
N GLU A 416 18.55 18.87 46.47
CA GLU A 416 19.60 17.86 46.27
C GLU A 416 19.73 17.53 44.76
N THR A 417 20.98 17.45 44.26
CA THR A 417 21.25 17.06 42.87
C THR A 417 21.25 15.54 42.74
N VAL A 418 20.31 15.03 42.00
CA VAL A 418 20.14 13.59 41.79
C VAL A 418 20.57 13.23 40.36
N LEU A 419 21.53 12.31 40.24
CA LEU A 419 22.02 11.77 38.98
C LEU A 419 21.52 10.34 38.80
N MET A 420 20.90 10.01 37.67
CA MET A 420 20.47 8.64 37.35
C MET A 420 20.90 8.28 35.93
N GLY A 421 21.64 7.17 35.75
CA GLY A 421 22.08 6.78 34.42
C GLY A 421 23.07 5.63 34.37
N SER A 422 23.79 5.54 33.25
CA SER A 422 24.77 4.47 32.99
C SER A 422 26.06 4.66 33.82
N ALA A 423 26.86 3.61 33.94
CA ALA A 423 28.18 3.68 34.56
C ALA A 423 29.11 4.70 33.84
N TYR A 424 28.94 4.83 32.51
CA TYR A 424 29.70 5.82 31.73
C TYR A 424 29.33 7.26 32.13
N PHE A 425 28.04 7.54 32.25
CA PHE A 425 27.51 8.82 32.71
C PHE A 425 28.04 9.18 34.10
N MET A 426 27.98 8.25 35.07
CA MET A 426 28.47 8.47 36.43
C MET A 426 29.97 8.83 36.44
N LYS A 427 30.79 8.10 35.65
CA LYS A 427 32.23 8.42 35.52
C LYS A 427 32.47 9.80 34.95
N LYS A 428 31.72 10.24 33.97
CA LYS A 428 31.82 11.60 33.40
C LYS A 428 31.46 12.68 34.41
N ARG A 429 30.49 12.40 35.28
CA ARG A 429 30.09 13.28 36.40
C ARG A 429 31.00 13.12 37.64
N LYS A 430 32.11 12.40 37.52
CA LYS A 430 33.13 12.20 38.59
C LYS A 430 32.58 11.49 39.83
N VAL A 431 31.48 10.71 39.71
CA VAL A 431 30.96 9.87 40.79
C VAL A 431 31.86 8.66 40.96
N ALA A 432 32.31 8.39 42.19
CA ALA A 432 33.17 7.25 42.52
C ALA A 432 32.37 5.94 42.43
N LEU A 433 32.79 5.05 41.53
CA LEU A 433 32.17 3.73 41.38
C LEU A 433 33.07 2.63 41.98
N PRO A 434 32.51 1.63 42.69
CA PRO A 434 33.25 0.47 43.17
C PRO A 434 33.95 -0.28 42.06
N ARG A 435 35.24 -0.66 42.24
CA ARG A 435 36.07 -1.30 41.19
C ARG A 435 35.58 -2.67 40.78
N ASP A 436 34.88 -3.40 41.66
CA ASP A 436 34.43 -4.77 41.42
C ASP A 436 33.06 -4.88 40.72
N MET A 437 32.46 -3.73 40.40
CA MET A 437 31.09 -3.70 39.81
C MET A 437 31.12 -3.71 38.29
N LYS A 438 31.12 -4.91 37.70
CA LYS A 438 31.06 -5.11 36.23
C LYS A 438 29.61 -5.34 35.76
N LEU A 439 28.74 -4.32 35.89
CA LEU A 439 27.36 -4.36 35.38
C LEU A 439 27.31 -3.70 33.99
N SER A 440 26.96 -4.49 33.00
CA SER A 440 26.86 -4.00 31.60
C SER A 440 25.56 -3.22 31.32
N THR A 441 24.53 -3.38 32.15
CA THR A 441 23.21 -2.75 32.02
C THR A 441 22.68 -2.29 33.39
N GLY A 442 23.58 -1.74 34.23
CA GLY A 442 23.23 -1.14 35.51
C GLY A 442 22.69 0.28 35.33
N VAL A 443 21.68 0.62 36.12
CA VAL A 443 21.25 2.00 36.35
C VAL A 443 21.79 2.44 37.69
N PHE A 444 22.60 3.46 37.68
CA PHE A 444 23.26 4.01 38.87
C PHE A 444 22.51 5.27 39.31
N LEU A 445 22.33 5.42 40.60
CA LEU A 445 21.76 6.57 41.25
C LEU A 445 22.81 7.20 42.15
N ALA A 446 23.03 8.49 42.02
CA ALA A 446 23.88 9.26 42.92
C ALA A 446 23.13 10.52 43.40
N VAL A 447 23.29 10.87 44.67
CA VAL A 447 22.72 12.07 45.28
C VAL A 447 23.90 12.93 45.76
N ASP A 448 23.90 14.19 45.39
CA ASP A 448 24.99 15.17 45.71
C ASP A 448 26.40 14.63 45.42
N GLY A 449 26.53 13.90 44.29
CA GLY A 449 27.82 13.35 43.85
C GLY A 449 28.24 12.04 44.52
N ALA A 450 27.49 11.55 45.53
CA ALA A 450 27.74 10.28 46.21
C ALA A 450 26.90 9.17 45.61
N LEU A 451 27.53 8.00 45.33
CA LEU A 451 26.78 6.81 44.82
C LEU A 451 25.83 6.31 45.90
N THR A 452 24.52 6.38 45.63
CA THR A 452 23.46 6.02 46.59
C THR A 452 22.88 4.62 46.29
N ALA A 453 22.64 4.30 45.01
CA ALA A 453 22.13 2.97 44.68
C ALA A 453 22.57 2.53 43.28
N VAL A 454 22.50 1.20 43.06
CA VAL A 454 22.72 0.58 41.76
C VAL A 454 21.63 -0.47 41.52
N PHE A 455 20.92 -0.35 40.42
CA PHE A 455 19.87 -1.24 39.99
C PHE A 455 20.38 -2.11 38.84
N ALA A 456 20.39 -3.43 39.00
CA ALA A 456 20.80 -4.36 37.96
C ALA A 456 19.60 -4.67 37.04
N VAL A 457 19.52 -3.97 35.92
CA VAL A 457 18.43 -4.10 34.94
C VAL A 457 18.80 -5.13 33.88
N LYS A 458 17.91 -6.09 33.63
CA LYS A 458 18.07 -7.11 32.61
C LYS A 458 17.09 -6.85 31.48
N TYR A 459 17.63 -6.62 30.28
CA TYR A 459 16.88 -6.49 29.03
C TYR A 459 16.79 -7.87 28.34
N GLN A 460 15.58 -8.36 28.13
CA GLN A 460 15.31 -9.63 27.43
C GLN A 460 14.81 -9.33 26.01
N PRO A 461 15.46 -9.85 24.96
CA PRO A 461 15.00 -9.65 23.60
C PRO A 461 13.70 -10.41 23.34
N SER A 462 12.68 -9.75 22.81
CA SER A 462 11.48 -10.41 22.33
C SER A 462 11.70 -10.96 20.92
N ARG A 463 11.12 -12.13 20.60
CA ARG A 463 11.19 -12.71 19.24
C ARG A 463 10.58 -11.80 18.20
N ASN A 464 9.54 -11.05 18.55
CA ASN A 464 8.87 -10.11 17.64
C ASN A 464 9.77 -8.93 17.28
N ALA A 465 10.48 -8.35 18.25
CA ALA A 465 11.42 -7.26 18.00
C ALA A 465 12.66 -7.74 17.23
N GLU A 466 13.14 -8.94 17.51
CA GLU A 466 14.25 -9.55 16.76
C GLU A 466 13.87 -9.76 15.29
N TRP A 467 12.70 -10.36 15.03
CA TRP A 467 12.18 -10.53 13.68
C TRP A 467 12.01 -9.18 12.96
N ALA A 468 11.47 -8.18 13.64
CA ALA A 468 11.27 -6.85 13.13
C ALA A 468 12.60 -6.19 12.71
N LEU A 469 13.62 -6.23 13.57
CA LEU A 469 14.95 -5.68 13.26
C LEU A 469 15.64 -6.41 12.10
N ARG A 470 15.49 -7.73 12.00
CA ARG A 470 15.97 -8.52 10.84
C ARG A 470 15.26 -8.10 9.55
N THR A 471 13.95 -7.88 9.63
CA THR A 471 13.15 -7.43 8.50
C THR A 471 13.54 -6.03 8.06
N LEU A 472 13.70 -5.07 8.98
CA LEU A 472 14.18 -3.73 8.67
C LEU A 472 15.52 -3.76 7.94
N LYS A 473 16.47 -4.55 8.44
CA LYS A 473 17.77 -4.75 7.78
C LYS A 473 17.63 -5.30 6.36
N ARG A 474 16.79 -6.33 6.17
CA ARG A 474 16.54 -6.96 4.86
C ARG A 474 15.94 -5.98 3.83
N PHE A 475 15.07 -5.08 4.28
CA PHE A 475 14.41 -4.10 3.41
C PHE A 475 15.13 -2.75 3.33
N HIS A 476 16.35 -2.66 3.90
CA HIS A 476 17.15 -1.43 3.94
C HIS A 476 16.36 -0.24 4.53
N ILE A 477 15.60 -0.51 5.60
CA ILE A 477 14.91 0.50 6.40
C ILE A 477 15.78 0.77 7.62
N VAL A 478 16.16 2.02 7.81
CA VAL A 478 17.06 2.42 8.89
C VAL A 478 16.24 2.74 10.14
N PRO A 479 16.44 2.02 11.27
CA PRO A 479 15.82 2.39 12.52
C PRO A 479 16.39 3.70 13.05
N VAL A 480 15.55 4.61 13.53
CA VAL A 480 15.92 5.83 14.24
C VAL A 480 15.49 5.66 15.69
N LEU A 481 16.42 5.74 16.61
CA LEU A 481 16.15 5.48 18.02
C LEU A 481 15.60 6.75 18.69
N ALA A 482 14.34 6.72 19.08
CA ALA A 482 13.66 7.73 19.89
C ALA A 482 13.54 7.23 21.34
N VAL A 483 14.69 6.94 21.95
CA VAL A 483 14.77 6.30 23.26
C VAL A 483 15.12 7.34 24.35
N ARG A 484 14.42 7.25 25.47
CA ARG A 484 14.68 8.06 26.67
C ARG A 484 15.68 7.38 27.61
N SER A 485 15.72 6.05 27.59
CA SER A 485 16.65 5.29 28.41
C SER A 485 18.09 5.39 27.90
N GLY A 486 19.01 5.90 28.70
CA GLY A 486 20.44 5.99 28.37
C GLY A 486 21.13 4.62 28.20
N ASN A 487 20.50 3.53 28.63
CA ASN A 487 21.02 2.17 28.48
C ASN A 487 20.69 1.57 27.11
N VAL A 488 19.65 2.05 26.42
CA VAL A 488 19.23 1.55 25.11
C VAL A 488 20.05 2.22 24.01
N THR A 489 21.18 1.61 23.72
CA THR A 489 22.15 2.09 22.71
C THR A 489 22.21 1.14 21.51
N PRO A 490 22.75 1.58 20.35
CA PRO A 490 22.99 0.69 19.20
C PRO A 490 23.80 -0.56 19.57
N GLY A 491 24.78 -0.41 20.49
CA GLY A 491 25.59 -1.51 21.01
C GLY A 491 24.78 -2.54 21.83
N LEU A 492 23.82 -2.07 22.65
CA LEU A 492 22.93 -2.93 23.39
C LEU A 492 22.02 -3.72 22.43
N ILE A 493 21.43 -3.04 21.45
CA ILE A 493 20.55 -3.65 20.43
C ILE A 493 21.30 -4.75 19.69
N LYS A 494 22.48 -4.46 19.16
CA LYS A 494 23.31 -5.45 18.45
C LYS A 494 23.63 -6.67 19.34
N ARG A 495 24.01 -6.42 20.59
CA ARG A 495 24.37 -7.50 21.53
C ARG A 495 23.18 -8.36 21.95
N LYS A 496 22.00 -7.73 22.18
CA LYS A 496 20.82 -8.45 22.69
C LYS A 496 20.03 -9.17 21.59
N PHE A 497 19.89 -8.54 20.41
CA PHE A 497 19.12 -9.10 19.30
C PHE A 497 19.98 -9.87 18.27
N GLY A 498 21.31 -9.81 18.37
CA GLY A 498 22.21 -10.44 17.39
C GLY A 498 22.09 -9.86 15.96
N VAL A 499 21.46 -8.70 15.80
CA VAL A 499 21.19 -8.07 14.51
C VAL A 499 21.90 -6.72 14.42
N ASP A 500 22.76 -6.56 13.43
CA ASP A 500 23.38 -5.27 13.11
C ASP A 500 22.49 -4.51 12.12
N ALA A 501 21.46 -3.84 12.64
CA ALA A 501 20.53 -3.03 11.84
C ALA A 501 21.05 -1.60 11.59
N LYS A 502 22.25 -1.26 12.12
CA LYS A 502 22.86 0.08 12.02
C LYS A 502 21.88 1.22 12.35
N PRO A 503 21.27 1.20 13.54
CA PRO A 503 20.30 2.22 13.89
C PRO A 503 21.00 3.59 14.01
N VAL A 504 20.29 4.63 13.56
CA VAL A 504 20.68 6.02 13.81
C VAL A 504 20.36 6.34 15.25
N TYR A 505 21.32 6.91 15.96
CA TYR A 505 21.20 7.35 17.34
C TYR A 505 21.39 8.88 17.37
N PRO A 506 20.28 9.65 17.29
CA PRO A 506 20.35 11.10 17.26
C PRO A 506 20.85 11.68 18.61
N ASP A 507 21.11 12.97 18.62
CA ASP A 507 21.34 13.76 19.86
C ASP A 507 20.14 13.68 20.81
N VAL A 508 20.35 13.97 22.06
CA VAL A 508 19.33 13.84 23.13
C VAL A 508 18.08 14.67 22.80
N SER A 509 18.25 15.91 22.36
CA SER A 509 17.15 16.80 22.05
C SER A 509 16.22 16.23 20.96
N THR A 510 16.82 15.73 19.89
CA THR A 510 16.10 15.07 18.79
C THR A 510 15.43 13.77 19.25
N ARG A 511 16.09 12.95 20.07
CA ARG A 511 15.50 11.71 20.59
C ARG A 511 14.27 11.98 21.45
N LEU A 512 14.34 12.99 22.33
CA LEU A 512 13.23 13.40 23.18
C LEU A 512 12.06 13.97 22.38
N ALA A 513 12.36 14.83 21.41
CA ALA A 513 11.34 15.38 20.52
C ALA A 513 10.61 14.25 19.74
N LEU A 514 11.35 13.27 19.22
CA LEU A 514 10.76 12.11 18.54
C LEU A 514 9.98 11.20 19.48
N ALA A 515 10.43 11.01 20.72
CA ALA A 515 9.71 10.24 21.72
C ALA A 515 8.40 10.94 22.14
N GLN A 516 8.43 12.26 22.32
CA GLN A 516 7.24 13.07 22.58
C GLN A 516 6.25 13.02 21.39
N LEU A 517 6.78 13.13 20.16
CA LEU A 517 5.96 13.02 18.95
C LEU A 517 5.23 11.66 18.87
N ALA A 518 5.88 10.57 19.29
CA ALA A 518 5.28 9.24 19.32
C ALA A 518 4.14 9.12 20.35
N GLU A 519 4.16 9.91 21.41
CA GLU A 519 3.12 9.95 22.46
C GLU A 519 1.97 10.92 22.14
N GLN A 520 2.21 11.92 21.29
CA GLN A 520 1.19 12.88 20.87
C GLN A 520 0.15 12.22 19.95
N GLN A 521 -1.07 12.71 19.99
CA GLN A 521 -2.07 12.36 19.00
C GLN A 521 -1.69 12.94 17.64
N GLY A 522 -1.68 12.09 16.61
CA GLY A 522 -1.36 12.53 15.26
C GLY A 522 -2.49 13.39 14.68
N GLU A 523 -2.17 14.59 14.24
CA GLU A 523 -3.09 15.50 13.53
C GLU A 523 -3.25 15.13 12.05
N GLN A 524 -2.45 14.19 11.54
CA GLN A 524 -2.44 13.83 10.11
C GLN A 524 -3.44 12.71 9.79
N PRO A 525 -3.93 12.64 8.53
CA PRO A 525 -4.82 11.54 8.13
C PRO A 525 -4.16 10.19 8.36
N CYS A 526 -4.91 9.25 8.93
CA CYS A 526 -4.44 7.92 9.28
C CYS A 526 -4.04 7.11 8.03
N VAL A 527 -2.75 6.94 7.79
CA VAL A 527 -2.23 6.19 6.62
C VAL A 527 -2.19 4.68 6.84
N ALA A 528 -2.03 4.24 8.07
CA ALA A 528 -2.12 2.83 8.46
C ALA A 528 -2.47 2.71 9.94
N ILE A 529 -3.13 1.63 10.29
CA ILE A 529 -3.51 1.27 11.65
C ILE A 529 -2.66 0.11 12.09
N CYS A 530 -2.13 0.18 13.30
CA CYS A 530 -1.29 -0.87 13.86
C CYS A 530 -1.73 -1.18 15.28
N ARG A 531 -1.72 -2.46 15.66
CA ARG A 531 -1.78 -2.88 17.06
C ARG A 531 -0.47 -2.52 17.76
N GLU A 532 -0.49 -2.62 19.07
CA GLU A 532 0.69 -2.48 19.90
C GLU A 532 1.81 -3.45 19.48
N GLY A 533 3.07 -2.97 19.58
CA GLY A 533 4.27 -3.74 19.29
C GLY A 533 4.94 -3.39 17.97
N LEU A 534 6.21 -3.74 17.89
CA LEU A 534 7.07 -3.40 16.73
C LEU A 534 6.72 -4.22 15.48
N MET A 535 6.30 -5.49 15.65
CA MET A 535 6.03 -6.37 14.52
C MET A 535 4.94 -5.84 13.57
N PRO A 536 3.74 -5.40 14.04
CA PRO A 536 2.71 -4.85 13.17
C PRO A 536 3.18 -3.61 12.39
N LEU A 537 3.92 -2.73 13.05
CA LEU A 537 4.45 -1.52 12.42
C LEU A 537 5.43 -1.86 11.30
N VAL A 538 6.40 -2.74 11.56
CA VAL A 538 7.39 -3.16 10.55
C VAL A 538 6.73 -3.93 9.40
N GLU A 539 5.73 -4.78 9.70
CA GLU A 539 4.92 -5.46 8.66
C GLU A 539 4.21 -4.45 7.76
N SER A 540 3.63 -3.39 8.34
CA SER A 540 2.95 -2.37 7.55
C SER A 540 3.90 -1.68 6.57
N VAL A 541 5.11 -1.32 7.01
CA VAL A 541 6.12 -0.64 6.17
C VAL A 541 6.71 -1.59 5.12
N ALA A 542 7.20 -2.76 5.54
CA ALA A 542 7.86 -3.71 4.65
C ALA A 542 6.90 -4.32 3.63
N GLY A 543 5.69 -4.70 4.08
CA GLY A 543 4.64 -5.23 3.24
C GLY A 543 4.14 -4.22 2.21
N SER A 544 3.89 -2.99 2.64
CA SER A 544 3.47 -1.89 1.76
C SER A 544 4.52 -1.60 0.69
N ARG A 545 5.81 -1.57 1.04
CA ARG A 545 6.91 -1.36 0.09
C ARG A 545 6.91 -2.41 -1.02
N ARG A 546 6.69 -3.66 -0.65
CA ARG A 546 6.65 -4.77 -1.60
C ARG A 546 5.40 -4.74 -2.46
N ALA A 547 4.24 -4.46 -1.86
CA ALA A 547 2.98 -4.36 -2.59
C ALA A 547 2.97 -3.20 -3.58
N VAL A 548 3.43 -2.02 -3.19
CA VAL A 548 3.55 -0.84 -4.07
C VAL A 548 4.45 -1.14 -5.27
N LYS A 549 5.61 -1.79 -5.05
CA LYS A 549 6.47 -2.21 -6.15
C LYS A 549 5.80 -3.25 -7.04
N ALA A 550 5.10 -4.24 -6.47
CA ALA A 550 4.39 -5.26 -7.22
C ALA A 550 3.26 -4.66 -8.08
N VAL A 551 2.46 -3.72 -7.54
CA VAL A 551 1.42 -3.00 -8.31
C VAL A 551 2.03 -2.28 -9.50
N ARG A 552 3.09 -1.47 -9.29
CA ARG A 552 3.73 -0.72 -10.38
C ARG A 552 4.26 -1.64 -11.48
N THR A 553 5.02 -2.66 -11.13
CA THR A 553 5.62 -3.57 -12.11
C THR A 553 4.58 -4.43 -12.82
N ALA A 554 3.57 -4.93 -12.11
CA ALA A 554 2.48 -5.70 -12.70
C ALA A 554 1.65 -4.85 -13.68
N THR A 555 1.37 -3.58 -13.32
CA THR A 555 0.67 -2.65 -14.20
C THR A 555 1.44 -2.43 -15.50
N ILE A 556 2.73 -2.08 -15.42
CA ILE A 556 3.58 -1.84 -16.60
C ILE A 556 3.60 -3.09 -17.51
N LEU A 557 3.82 -4.29 -16.93
CA LEU A 557 3.86 -5.52 -17.72
C LEU A 557 2.52 -5.86 -18.38
N SER A 558 1.40 -5.61 -17.68
CA SER A 558 0.07 -5.84 -18.24
C SER A 558 -0.21 -4.93 -19.45
N TYR A 559 0.23 -3.67 -19.40
CA TYR A 559 0.07 -2.76 -20.54
C TYR A 559 1.03 -3.06 -21.69
N ILE A 560 2.27 -3.50 -21.41
CA ILE A 560 3.19 -3.99 -22.45
C ILE A 560 2.54 -5.19 -23.16
N GLY A 561 1.94 -6.13 -22.42
CA GLY A 561 1.22 -7.25 -22.98
C GLY A 561 0.04 -6.81 -23.84
N ALA A 562 -0.76 -5.85 -23.38
CA ALA A 562 -1.89 -5.33 -24.16
C ALA A 562 -1.44 -4.68 -25.47
N ALA A 563 -0.41 -3.82 -25.42
CA ALA A 563 0.15 -3.17 -26.61
C ALA A 563 0.76 -4.17 -27.61
N ALA A 564 1.53 -5.14 -27.10
CA ALA A 564 2.10 -6.22 -27.92
C ALA A 564 1.00 -7.07 -28.56
N GLY A 565 -0.11 -7.32 -27.83
CA GLY A 565 -1.26 -8.04 -28.35
C GLY A 565 -1.94 -7.32 -29.51
N VAL A 566 -2.20 -6.03 -29.37
CA VAL A 566 -2.77 -5.21 -30.44
C VAL A 566 -1.84 -5.21 -31.67
N ALA A 567 -0.54 -5.01 -31.44
CA ALA A 567 0.44 -4.99 -32.54
C ALA A 567 0.53 -6.35 -33.25
N LEU A 568 0.54 -7.46 -32.52
CA LEU A 568 0.57 -8.81 -33.09
C LEU A 568 -0.73 -9.12 -33.86
N ALA A 569 -1.89 -8.81 -33.27
CA ALA A 569 -3.18 -9.03 -33.92
C ALA A 569 -3.30 -8.17 -35.20
N TYR A 570 -2.85 -6.90 -35.15
CA TYR A 570 -2.79 -6.02 -36.34
C TYR A 570 -1.89 -6.61 -37.42
N TYR A 571 -0.67 -7.04 -37.06
CA TYR A 571 0.25 -7.63 -38.02
C TYR A 571 -0.33 -8.86 -38.71
N LEU A 572 -0.87 -9.81 -37.93
CA LEU A 572 -1.46 -11.04 -38.47
C LEU A 572 -2.67 -10.78 -39.37
N THR A 573 -3.52 -9.81 -39.00
CA THR A 573 -4.68 -9.43 -39.80
C THR A 573 -4.28 -8.67 -41.07
N SER A 574 -3.24 -7.83 -41.04
CA SER A 574 -2.76 -7.06 -42.20
C SER A 574 -2.06 -7.94 -43.25
N VAL A 575 -1.36 -9.00 -42.81
CA VAL A 575 -0.72 -9.99 -43.70
C VAL A 575 -1.71 -11.03 -44.22
N GLY A 576 -2.95 -11.05 -43.72
CA GLY A 576 -3.97 -12.03 -44.09
C GLY A 576 -3.75 -13.43 -43.52
N ASN A 577 -2.89 -13.57 -42.50
CA ASN A 577 -2.60 -14.84 -41.87
C ASN A 577 -3.60 -15.14 -40.74
N PHE A 578 -4.85 -15.34 -41.09
CA PHE A 578 -5.96 -15.60 -40.17
C PHE A 578 -5.89 -16.96 -39.48
N ALA A 579 -5.15 -17.91 -40.03
CA ALA A 579 -5.00 -19.26 -39.48
C ALA A 579 -4.30 -19.26 -38.09
N LEU A 580 -3.46 -18.28 -37.81
CA LEU A 580 -2.78 -18.16 -36.52
C LEU A 580 -3.62 -17.45 -35.45
N LEU A 581 -4.69 -16.75 -35.86
CA LEU A 581 -5.59 -16.06 -34.92
C LEU A 581 -6.74 -16.94 -34.50
N THR A 582 -6.43 -18.13 -33.98
CA THR A 582 -7.47 -19.04 -33.46
C THR A 582 -7.97 -18.57 -32.09
N PRO A 583 -9.21 -18.92 -31.67
CA PRO A 583 -9.74 -18.60 -30.35
C PRO A 583 -8.84 -19.09 -29.21
N ILE A 584 -8.22 -20.26 -29.35
CA ILE A 584 -7.31 -20.83 -28.35
C ILE A 584 -5.96 -20.06 -28.30
N ALA A 585 -5.44 -19.65 -29.46
CA ALA A 585 -4.22 -18.84 -29.53
C ALA A 585 -4.40 -17.52 -28.79
N MET A 586 -5.57 -16.87 -28.92
CA MET A 586 -5.91 -15.65 -28.17
C MET A 586 -5.97 -15.90 -26.67
N VAL A 587 -6.61 -16.99 -26.23
CA VAL A 587 -6.65 -17.37 -24.81
C VAL A 587 -5.24 -17.64 -24.27
N LEU A 588 -4.43 -18.41 -24.98
CA LEU A 588 -3.05 -18.73 -24.58
C LEU A 588 -2.18 -17.46 -24.48
N TYR A 589 -2.31 -16.56 -25.45
CA TYR A 589 -1.64 -15.25 -25.40
C TYR A 589 -1.99 -14.47 -24.14
N GLN A 590 -3.27 -14.35 -23.84
CA GLN A 590 -3.74 -13.62 -22.66
C GLN A 590 -3.32 -14.27 -21.34
N VAL A 591 -3.37 -15.61 -21.26
CA VAL A 591 -2.90 -16.36 -20.09
C VAL A 591 -1.38 -16.21 -19.91
N LEU A 592 -0.62 -16.23 -21.02
CA LEU A 592 0.83 -16.02 -20.97
C LEU A 592 1.19 -14.68 -20.31
N TRP A 593 0.52 -13.59 -20.68
CA TRP A 593 0.74 -12.26 -20.11
C TRP A 593 0.13 -12.08 -18.72
N LEU A 594 -0.82 -12.92 -18.32
CA LEU A 594 -1.34 -12.98 -16.96
C LEU A 594 -0.32 -13.56 -15.97
N LEU A 595 0.50 -14.54 -16.38
CA LEU A 595 1.46 -15.23 -15.51
C LEU A 595 2.42 -14.28 -14.77
N PRO A 596 3.08 -13.30 -15.41
CA PRO A 596 3.94 -12.33 -14.72
C PRO A 596 3.19 -11.55 -13.63
N THR A 597 1.95 -11.15 -13.90
CA THR A 597 1.11 -10.43 -12.92
C THR A 597 0.82 -11.29 -11.70
N LEU A 598 0.47 -12.58 -11.89
CA LEU A 598 0.24 -13.52 -10.79
C LEU A 598 1.51 -13.79 -9.98
N LEU A 599 2.66 -13.95 -10.64
CA LEU A 599 3.95 -14.18 -10.00
C LEU A 599 4.37 -12.97 -9.14
N LEU A 600 4.30 -11.76 -9.69
CA LEU A 600 4.63 -10.53 -8.97
C LEU A 600 3.73 -10.32 -7.75
N ALA A 601 2.43 -10.54 -7.90
CA ALA A 601 1.50 -10.48 -6.79
C ALA A 601 1.80 -11.57 -5.74
N GLY A 602 2.17 -12.77 -6.17
CA GLY A 602 2.56 -13.88 -5.30
C GLY A 602 3.76 -13.55 -4.41
N LEU A 603 4.71 -12.74 -4.90
CA LEU A 603 5.86 -12.28 -4.12
C LEU A 603 5.47 -11.42 -2.90
N VAL A 604 4.29 -10.82 -2.87
CA VAL A 604 3.80 -10.07 -1.71
C VAL A 604 3.46 -10.99 -0.53
N LYS A 605 3.18 -12.27 -0.77
CA LYS A 605 2.88 -13.24 0.29
C LYS A 605 4.11 -13.63 1.12
N HIS A 606 5.28 -13.67 0.48
CA HIS A 606 6.49 -14.28 1.05
C HIS A 606 7.63 -13.27 1.15
N TYR A 607 8.01 -12.88 2.38
CA TYR A 607 9.25 -12.13 2.67
C TYR A 607 9.77 -12.38 4.07
#